data_0072b913747549a9d6a69e55c00ae6c0
#
_entry.id   0072b913747549a9d6a69e55c00ae6c0
#
_cell.length_a   1.000
_cell.length_b   1.000
_cell.length_c   1.000
_cell.angle_alpha   90.00
_cell.angle_beta   90.00
_cell.angle_gamma   90.00
#
_symmetry.space_group_name_H-M   'P 1'
#
loop_
_entity.id
_entity.type
_entity.pdbx_description
1 polymer ?
#
loop_
_entity_poly.entity_id
_entity_poly.type
_entity_poly.pdbx_seq_one_letter_code
_entity_poly.pdbx_strand_id
1 'polypeptide(L)'
;MQWIPILEGERYRRKGRKLMITVSLCMIVKNEEKVLKRCLDSIADLMDEIIIVDTGSCDATKQIASAYTNQIYDFEWIGDFAAARNYAFSKANMEYIYSADADEVLDEKNRQAFLQLKETLLPEIDMVQMYYANQLAHGTIYNYDKELRPKLFKRVRTFRWQGAIHEQVGLNPVIYDSDIEIIHMPENNHKDRDLAAFARMSAEGVRLDKRLHNIYARELFISGEKQDFLVARDFFRVSCKDEARSVDEIKEAACVAARAARLAGDAEDFLKYALKVTACEGCAEICCELGEFYLERKDIDEAILWFYNGAYETESILDIHSSGDVPLKGLARCYHELGNEEQAAAYEQAASEWHVPET
;
A
#
# COMPACT_ATOMS: atom_id res chain seq x y z
N MET A 1 28.42 -38.16 12.17
CA MET A 1 28.45 -37.22 11.03
C MET A 1 28.71 -38.04 9.78
N GLN A 2 27.65 -38.40 9.07
CA GLN A 2 27.77 -39.06 7.75
C GLN A 2 27.41 -38.03 6.71
N TRP A 3 28.36 -37.73 5.82
CA TRP A 3 28.16 -36.90 4.64
C TRP A 3 27.32 -37.68 3.64
N ILE A 4 26.17 -37.12 3.27
CA ILE A 4 25.39 -37.61 2.13
C ILE A 4 25.97 -36.92 0.88
N PRO A 5 26.38 -37.68 -0.17
CA PRO A 5 26.89 -37.06 -1.38
C PRO A 5 25.77 -36.35 -2.12
N ILE A 6 26.05 -35.11 -2.52
CA ILE A 6 25.23 -34.33 -3.45
C ILE A 6 25.23 -35.08 -4.78
N LEU A 7 24.08 -35.69 -5.11
CA LEU A 7 23.87 -36.25 -6.46
C LEU A 7 23.59 -35.06 -7.39
N GLU A 8 24.66 -34.65 -8.07
CA GLU A 8 24.62 -33.69 -9.16
C GLU A 8 23.74 -34.16 -10.32
N GLY A 9 22.77 -33.34 -10.73
CA GLY A 9 22.65 -33.00 -12.14
C GLY A 9 21.90 -33.92 -13.11
N GLU A 10 21.27 -35.06 -12.74
CA GLU A 10 20.77 -35.98 -13.79
C GLU A 10 19.24 -36.10 -13.94
N ARG A 11 18.42 -35.42 -13.16
CA ARG A 11 16.95 -35.54 -13.27
C ARG A 11 16.26 -34.52 -14.16
N TYR A 12 16.95 -33.54 -14.70
CA TYR A 12 16.34 -32.42 -15.47
C TYR A 12 16.78 -32.36 -16.96
N ARG A 13 17.38 -33.42 -17.51
CA ARG A 13 17.65 -33.51 -18.95
C ARG A 13 16.74 -34.52 -19.64
N ARG A 14 15.49 -34.10 -19.95
CA ARG A 14 14.76 -34.71 -21.07
C ARG A 14 15.13 -33.99 -22.37
N LYS A 15 15.96 -34.63 -23.20
CA LYS A 15 16.23 -34.24 -24.60
C LYS A 15 16.78 -32.82 -24.84
N GLY A 16 17.83 -32.41 -24.15
CA GLY A 16 18.62 -31.27 -24.60
C GLY A 16 17.98 -29.87 -24.60
N ARG A 17 16.73 -29.71 -24.13
CA ARG A 17 16.09 -28.43 -23.85
C ARG A 17 16.08 -28.19 -22.35
N LYS A 18 16.63 -27.04 -21.93
CA LYS A 18 16.44 -26.49 -20.61
C LYS A 18 14.91 -26.27 -20.43
N LEU A 19 14.27 -26.97 -19.52
CA LEU A 19 12.83 -26.80 -19.28
C LEU A 19 12.66 -25.47 -18.53
N MET A 20 12.05 -24.51 -19.21
CA MET A 20 11.52 -23.30 -18.55
C MET A 20 10.35 -23.70 -17.66
N ILE A 21 10.20 -23.04 -16.50
CA ILE A 21 8.99 -23.19 -15.68
C ILE A 21 7.79 -22.68 -16.47
N THR A 22 6.62 -23.28 -16.21
CA THR A 22 5.35 -22.81 -16.77
C THR A 22 4.58 -21.95 -15.78
N VAL A 23 3.95 -20.88 -16.27
CA VAL A 23 3.32 -19.84 -15.43
C VAL A 23 1.89 -19.57 -15.86
N SER A 24 0.95 -19.67 -14.90
CA SER A 24 -0.41 -19.14 -15.04
C SER A 24 -0.46 -17.70 -14.54
N LEU A 25 -0.85 -16.75 -15.39
CA LEU A 25 -1.28 -15.42 -14.92
C LEU A 25 -2.65 -15.54 -14.27
N CYS A 26 -2.79 -15.03 -13.05
CA CYS A 26 -4.07 -14.91 -12.35
C CYS A 26 -4.32 -13.44 -12.00
N MET A 27 -5.43 -12.90 -12.49
CA MET A 27 -5.85 -11.52 -12.23
C MET A 27 -7.28 -11.50 -11.71
N ILE A 28 -7.57 -10.58 -10.79
CA ILE A 28 -8.92 -10.17 -10.44
C ILE A 28 -9.13 -8.75 -10.98
N VAL A 29 -10.24 -8.51 -11.65
CA VAL A 29 -10.49 -7.23 -12.33
C VAL A 29 -11.90 -6.71 -12.05
N LYS A 30 -12.05 -5.36 -12.04
CA LYS A 30 -13.34 -4.69 -12.01
C LYS A 30 -13.24 -3.28 -12.57
N ASN A 31 -13.89 -3.03 -13.71
CA ASN A 31 -13.91 -1.72 -14.39
C ASN A 31 -12.50 -1.17 -14.70
N GLU A 32 -11.67 -2.00 -15.33
CA GLU A 32 -10.27 -1.74 -15.66
C GLU A 32 -10.04 -1.50 -17.16
N GLU A 33 -11.07 -1.06 -17.91
CA GLU A 33 -11.00 -0.88 -19.37
C GLU A 33 -9.86 0.02 -19.84
N LYS A 34 -9.42 0.97 -19.00
CA LYS A 34 -8.39 1.94 -19.34
C LYS A 34 -6.96 1.38 -19.23
N VAL A 35 -6.75 0.47 -18.28
CA VAL A 35 -5.40 0.00 -17.90
C VAL A 35 -5.13 -1.45 -18.28
N LEU A 36 -6.17 -2.31 -18.28
CA LEU A 36 -6.04 -3.76 -18.47
C LEU A 36 -5.30 -4.12 -19.78
N LYS A 37 -5.62 -3.42 -20.89
CA LYS A 37 -4.94 -3.67 -22.17
C LYS A 37 -3.44 -3.46 -22.08
N ARG A 38 -3.00 -2.35 -21.48
CA ARG A 38 -1.59 -2.01 -21.30
C ARG A 38 -0.87 -3.04 -20.44
N CYS A 39 -1.50 -3.49 -19.33
CA CYS A 39 -0.98 -4.55 -18.49
C CYS A 39 -0.79 -5.84 -19.30
N LEU A 40 -1.84 -6.35 -19.95
CA LEU A 40 -1.79 -7.59 -20.71
C LEU A 40 -0.82 -7.52 -21.89
N ASP A 41 -0.73 -6.40 -22.62
CA ASP A 41 0.27 -6.20 -23.68
C ASP A 41 1.70 -6.36 -23.15
N SER A 42 1.96 -6.01 -21.88
CA SER A 42 3.29 -6.09 -21.29
C SER A 42 3.68 -7.46 -20.77
N ILE A 43 2.71 -8.38 -20.51
CA ILE A 43 3.01 -9.64 -19.82
C ILE A 43 2.41 -10.88 -20.48
N ALA A 44 1.40 -10.78 -21.34
CA ALA A 44 0.62 -11.92 -21.82
C ALA A 44 1.47 -12.99 -22.55
N ASP A 45 2.43 -12.58 -23.37
CA ASP A 45 3.30 -13.46 -24.13
C ASP A 45 4.37 -14.18 -23.28
N LEU A 46 4.57 -13.73 -22.04
CA LEU A 46 5.43 -14.38 -21.04
C LEU A 46 4.72 -15.52 -20.30
N MET A 47 3.39 -15.59 -20.41
CA MET A 47 2.54 -16.51 -19.67
C MET A 47 2.13 -17.71 -20.51
N ASP A 48 2.05 -18.88 -19.88
CA ASP A 48 1.65 -20.13 -20.53
C ASP A 48 0.13 -20.34 -20.40
N GLU A 49 -0.51 -19.64 -19.46
CA GLU A 49 -1.96 -19.64 -19.21
C GLU A 49 -2.37 -18.28 -18.66
N ILE A 50 -3.54 -17.77 -19.06
CA ILE A 50 -4.10 -16.50 -18.58
C ILE A 50 -5.49 -16.72 -18.03
N ILE A 51 -5.68 -16.39 -16.75
CA ILE A 51 -6.94 -16.53 -16.00
C ILE A 51 -7.34 -15.15 -15.51
N ILE A 52 -8.53 -14.71 -15.94
CA ILE A 52 -9.13 -13.44 -15.52
C ILE A 52 -10.38 -13.73 -14.72
N VAL A 53 -10.45 -13.20 -13.51
CA VAL A 53 -11.66 -13.26 -12.67
C VAL A 53 -12.27 -11.87 -12.60
N ASP A 54 -13.42 -11.73 -13.22
CA ASP A 54 -14.21 -10.49 -13.23
C ASP A 54 -15.12 -10.44 -12.00
N THR A 55 -15.00 -9.37 -11.21
CA THR A 55 -15.77 -9.18 -9.98
C THR A 55 -16.97 -8.24 -10.16
N GLY A 56 -17.51 -8.18 -11.39
CA GLY A 56 -18.71 -7.42 -11.73
C GLY A 56 -18.40 -6.11 -12.47
N SER A 57 -17.60 -6.19 -13.53
CA SER A 57 -17.38 -5.05 -14.44
C SER A 57 -18.61 -4.71 -15.25
N CYS A 58 -18.85 -3.42 -15.46
CA CYS A 58 -19.92 -2.86 -16.27
C CYS A 58 -19.41 -2.04 -17.47
N ASP A 59 -18.10 -2.01 -17.68
CA ASP A 59 -17.38 -1.36 -18.78
C ASP A 59 -16.85 -2.40 -19.80
N ALA A 60 -15.89 -2.01 -20.66
CA ALA A 60 -15.30 -2.89 -21.67
C ALA A 60 -14.24 -3.88 -21.13
N THR A 61 -14.02 -3.99 -19.82
CA THR A 61 -13.00 -4.85 -19.20
C THR A 61 -13.04 -6.29 -19.72
N LYS A 62 -14.21 -6.95 -19.71
CA LYS A 62 -14.37 -8.33 -20.20
C LYS A 62 -14.09 -8.47 -21.69
N GLN A 63 -14.49 -7.47 -22.47
CA GLN A 63 -14.24 -7.47 -23.92
C GLN A 63 -12.74 -7.37 -24.20
N ILE A 64 -12.01 -6.54 -23.45
CA ILE A 64 -10.55 -6.43 -23.56
C ILE A 64 -9.89 -7.75 -23.16
N ALA A 65 -10.27 -8.35 -22.03
CA ALA A 65 -9.74 -9.62 -21.55
C ALA A 65 -9.93 -10.74 -22.58
N SER A 66 -11.07 -10.77 -23.29
CA SER A 66 -11.39 -11.81 -24.28
C SER A 66 -10.48 -11.82 -25.51
N ALA A 67 -9.72 -10.76 -25.76
CA ALA A 67 -8.68 -10.72 -26.79
C ALA A 67 -7.42 -11.52 -26.42
N TYR A 68 -7.20 -11.85 -25.15
CA TYR A 68 -6.02 -12.54 -24.64
C TYR A 68 -6.30 -13.95 -24.16
N THR A 69 -7.52 -14.24 -23.68
CA THR A 69 -7.88 -15.54 -23.13
C THR A 69 -9.36 -15.83 -23.22
N ASN A 70 -9.69 -17.13 -23.27
CA ASN A 70 -11.07 -17.63 -23.09
C ASN A 70 -11.35 -18.03 -21.63
N GLN A 71 -10.35 -17.96 -20.74
CA GLN A 71 -10.49 -18.32 -19.32
C GLN A 71 -10.88 -17.09 -18.50
N ILE A 72 -12.09 -16.59 -18.74
CA ILE A 72 -12.68 -15.47 -18.02
C ILE A 72 -13.81 -16.04 -17.16
N TYR A 73 -13.73 -15.78 -15.84
CA TYR A 73 -14.66 -16.30 -14.85
C TYR A 73 -15.34 -15.15 -14.13
N ASP A 74 -16.64 -15.26 -13.90
CA ASP A 74 -17.38 -14.33 -13.06
C ASP A 74 -17.26 -14.74 -11.59
N PHE A 75 -17.05 -13.75 -10.72
CA PHE A 75 -17.04 -13.90 -9.28
C PHE A 75 -17.91 -12.82 -8.65
N GLU A 76 -18.96 -13.23 -7.95
CA GLU A 76 -19.81 -12.29 -7.22
C GLU A 76 -19.01 -11.60 -6.12
N TRP A 77 -18.94 -10.26 -6.17
CA TRP A 77 -18.17 -9.50 -5.22
C TRP A 77 -18.79 -9.50 -3.82
N ILE A 78 -18.11 -10.09 -2.87
CA ILE A 78 -18.53 -10.22 -1.46
C ILE A 78 -17.78 -9.30 -0.51
N GLY A 79 -17.00 -8.34 -1.03
CA GLY A 79 -16.19 -7.42 -0.22
C GLY A 79 -14.88 -8.05 0.30
N ASP A 80 -14.39 -9.12 -0.33
CA ASP A 80 -13.22 -9.88 0.11
C ASP A 80 -12.27 -10.16 -1.08
N PHE A 81 -11.13 -9.46 -1.11
CA PHE A 81 -10.11 -9.62 -2.13
C PHE A 81 -9.42 -10.99 -2.06
N ALA A 82 -9.17 -11.51 -0.84
CA ALA A 82 -8.56 -12.82 -0.68
C ALA A 82 -9.44 -13.92 -1.26
N ALA A 83 -10.76 -13.85 -1.09
CA ALA A 83 -11.69 -14.80 -1.67
C ALA A 83 -11.62 -14.80 -3.20
N ALA A 84 -11.62 -13.63 -3.84
CA ALA A 84 -11.51 -13.50 -5.29
C ALA A 84 -10.15 -14.00 -5.82
N ARG A 85 -9.01 -13.66 -5.17
CA ARG A 85 -7.68 -14.17 -5.54
C ARG A 85 -7.58 -15.68 -5.34
N ASN A 86 -8.10 -16.23 -4.25
CA ASN A 86 -8.15 -17.67 -4.02
C ASN A 86 -8.96 -18.39 -5.10
N TYR A 87 -10.06 -17.79 -5.55
CA TYR A 87 -10.84 -18.33 -6.64
C TYR A 87 -10.04 -18.33 -7.95
N ALA A 88 -9.34 -17.23 -8.28
CA ALA A 88 -8.46 -17.18 -9.44
C ALA A 88 -7.34 -18.22 -9.37
N PHE A 89 -6.66 -18.35 -8.23
CA PHE A 89 -5.61 -19.35 -8.01
C PHE A 89 -6.12 -20.78 -8.17
N SER A 90 -7.38 -21.05 -7.80
CA SER A 90 -8.01 -22.39 -7.96
C SER A 90 -8.17 -22.81 -9.42
N LYS A 91 -8.13 -21.88 -10.38
CA LYS A 91 -8.26 -22.15 -11.81
C LYS A 91 -6.91 -22.42 -12.49
N ALA A 92 -5.79 -22.06 -11.84
CA ALA A 92 -4.44 -22.19 -12.39
C ALA A 92 -4.00 -23.66 -12.55
N ASN A 93 -3.35 -23.98 -13.68
CA ASN A 93 -2.91 -25.32 -14.01
C ASN A 93 -1.39 -25.45 -14.17
N MET A 94 -0.67 -24.33 -14.36
CA MET A 94 0.78 -24.35 -14.60
C MET A 94 1.57 -24.60 -13.30
N GLU A 95 2.91 -24.69 -13.39
CA GLU A 95 3.78 -24.95 -12.23
C GLU A 95 3.82 -23.81 -11.23
N TYR A 96 3.77 -22.57 -11.73
CA TYR A 96 3.73 -21.35 -10.93
C TYR A 96 2.53 -20.49 -11.30
N ILE A 97 2.12 -19.66 -10.36
CA ILE A 97 1.06 -18.65 -10.52
C ILE A 97 1.70 -17.28 -10.39
N TYR A 98 1.55 -16.44 -11.41
CA TYR A 98 1.87 -15.03 -11.35
C TYR A 98 0.61 -14.24 -11.01
N SER A 99 0.62 -13.53 -9.88
CA SER A 99 -0.49 -12.68 -9.44
C SER A 99 -0.23 -11.25 -9.87
N ALA A 100 -1.05 -10.71 -10.77
CA ALA A 100 -0.94 -9.33 -11.24
C ALA A 100 -2.22 -8.55 -11.01
N ASP A 101 -2.06 -7.24 -10.81
CA ASP A 101 -3.13 -6.25 -10.83
C ASP A 101 -3.19 -5.58 -12.21
N ALA A 102 -4.37 -5.03 -12.59
CA ALA A 102 -4.60 -4.55 -13.95
C ALA A 102 -3.79 -3.29 -14.33
N ASP A 103 -3.26 -2.58 -13.35
CA ASP A 103 -2.46 -1.36 -13.48
C ASP A 103 -0.95 -1.59 -13.39
N GLU A 104 -0.52 -2.85 -13.43
CA GLU A 104 0.89 -3.26 -13.41
C GLU A 104 1.45 -3.41 -14.82
N VAL A 105 2.68 -2.98 -15.02
CA VAL A 105 3.38 -3.04 -16.31
C VAL A 105 4.81 -3.53 -16.11
N LEU A 106 5.27 -4.44 -16.99
CA LEU A 106 6.68 -4.77 -17.13
C LEU A 106 7.24 -4.05 -18.37
N ASP A 107 8.31 -3.27 -18.19
CA ASP A 107 9.07 -2.73 -19.31
C ASP A 107 9.94 -3.81 -19.98
N GLU A 108 10.55 -3.50 -21.10
CA GLU A 108 11.33 -4.49 -21.87
C GLU A 108 12.49 -5.08 -21.08
N LYS A 109 13.18 -4.30 -20.24
CA LYS A 109 14.26 -4.78 -19.36
C LYS A 109 13.74 -5.85 -18.40
N ASN A 110 12.63 -5.57 -17.74
CA ASN A 110 12.03 -6.45 -16.75
C ASN A 110 11.35 -7.67 -17.38
N ARG A 111 10.82 -7.55 -18.59
CA ARG A 111 10.34 -8.69 -19.40
C ARG A 111 11.47 -9.68 -19.69
N GLN A 112 12.66 -9.20 -20.12
CA GLN A 112 13.82 -10.04 -20.35
C GLN A 112 14.32 -10.71 -19.05
N ALA A 113 14.31 -9.98 -17.93
CA ALA A 113 14.63 -10.54 -16.62
C ALA A 113 13.63 -11.63 -16.21
N PHE A 114 12.34 -11.46 -16.51
CA PHE A 114 11.31 -12.47 -16.25
C PHE A 114 11.51 -13.73 -17.10
N LEU A 115 11.84 -13.60 -18.37
CA LEU A 115 12.20 -14.74 -19.23
C LEU A 115 13.42 -15.49 -18.69
N GLN A 116 14.45 -14.76 -18.26
CA GLN A 116 15.63 -15.37 -17.63
C GLN A 116 15.25 -16.08 -16.32
N LEU A 117 14.37 -15.50 -15.50
CA LEU A 117 13.84 -16.13 -14.30
C LEU A 117 13.15 -17.46 -14.63
N LYS A 118 12.27 -17.49 -15.64
CA LYS A 118 11.60 -18.72 -16.09
C LYS A 118 12.59 -19.82 -16.47
N GLU A 119 13.74 -19.45 -17.02
CA GLU A 119 14.79 -20.40 -17.40
C GLU A 119 15.64 -20.89 -16.23
N THR A 120 15.85 -20.07 -15.20
CA THR A 120 16.89 -20.30 -14.19
C THR A 120 16.35 -20.59 -12.81
N LEU A 121 15.04 -20.39 -12.57
CA LEU A 121 14.44 -20.59 -11.26
C LEU A 121 14.67 -22.01 -10.76
N LEU A 122 15.17 -22.11 -9.53
CA LEU A 122 15.44 -23.38 -8.90
C LEU A 122 14.14 -24.03 -8.38
N PRO A 123 14.00 -25.36 -8.50
CA PRO A 123 12.75 -26.04 -8.17
C PRO A 123 12.41 -26.01 -6.68
N GLU A 124 13.34 -25.70 -5.79
CA GLU A 124 13.10 -25.52 -4.35
C GLU A 124 12.46 -24.20 -3.99
N ILE A 125 12.49 -23.20 -4.87
CA ILE A 125 11.88 -21.90 -4.63
C ILE A 125 10.35 -22.02 -4.65
N ASP A 126 9.71 -21.58 -3.59
CA ASP A 126 8.26 -21.64 -3.44
C ASP A 126 7.58 -20.33 -3.84
N MET A 127 8.28 -19.20 -3.65
CA MET A 127 7.78 -17.85 -3.90
C MET A 127 8.88 -16.95 -4.42
N VAL A 128 8.55 -16.10 -5.41
CA VAL A 128 9.43 -15.03 -5.86
C VAL A 128 8.81 -13.70 -5.52
N GLN A 129 9.59 -12.84 -4.87
CA GLN A 129 9.26 -11.43 -4.68
C GLN A 129 9.87 -10.59 -5.79
N MET A 130 9.16 -9.56 -6.19
CA MET A 130 9.56 -8.59 -7.19
C MET A 130 9.39 -7.18 -6.62
N TYR A 131 10.21 -6.24 -7.05
CA TYR A 131 10.04 -4.85 -6.67
C TYR A 131 8.76 -4.28 -7.25
N TYR A 132 7.96 -3.67 -6.41
CA TYR A 132 6.79 -2.89 -6.80
C TYR A 132 7.20 -1.42 -6.75
N ALA A 133 7.34 -0.80 -7.91
CA ALA A 133 7.96 0.51 -8.08
C ALA A 133 6.96 1.59 -8.49
N ASN A 134 7.39 2.86 -8.46
CA ASN A 134 6.59 4.04 -8.80
C ASN A 134 5.41 4.29 -7.86
N GLN A 135 5.61 3.98 -6.58
CA GLN A 135 4.54 4.08 -5.59
C GLN A 135 4.33 5.54 -5.13
N LEU A 136 5.41 6.27 -4.86
CA LEU A 136 5.35 7.66 -4.36
C LEU A 136 4.64 8.60 -5.35
N ALA A 137 4.80 8.38 -6.65
CA ALA A 137 4.12 9.17 -7.68
C ALA A 137 2.58 8.99 -7.71
N HIS A 138 2.06 7.92 -7.10
CA HIS A 138 0.65 7.54 -7.17
C HIS A 138 -0.04 7.43 -5.80
N GLY A 139 0.56 8.01 -4.74
CA GLY A 139 -0.07 8.06 -3.42
C GLY A 139 -0.07 6.71 -2.70
N THR A 140 1.11 6.16 -2.45
CA THR A 140 1.27 4.95 -1.63
C THR A 140 1.05 5.25 -0.15
N ILE A 141 0.59 4.23 0.59
CA ILE A 141 0.56 4.24 2.07
C ILE A 141 1.95 4.04 2.70
N TYR A 142 2.97 3.81 1.88
CA TYR A 142 4.35 3.59 2.32
C TYR A 142 5.22 4.79 1.98
N ASN A 143 6.19 5.07 2.84
CA ASN A 143 7.11 6.20 2.68
C ASN A 143 8.34 5.84 1.83
N TYR A 144 8.18 4.93 0.85
CA TYR A 144 9.24 4.50 -0.07
C TYR A 144 8.69 4.18 -1.46
N ASP A 145 9.49 4.39 -2.48
CA ASP A 145 9.10 4.22 -3.88
C ASP A 145 9.05 2.75 -4.33
N LYS A 146 9.87 1.89 -3.71
CA LYS A 146 9.98 0.48 -4.08
C LYS A 146 9.86 -0.43 -2.87
N GLU A 147 9.10 -1.50 -3.02
CA GLU A 147 9.03 -2.57 -2.02
C GLU A 147 9.01 -3.94 -2.69
N LEU A 148 9.54 -4.95 -2.01
CA LEU A 148 9.42 -6.34 -2.45
C LEU A 148 8.01 -6.87 -2.15
N ARG A 149 7.31 -7.30 -3.20
CA ARG A 149 5.99 -7.95 -3.09
C ARG A 149 6.03 -9.37 -3.64
N PRO A 150 5.35 -10.33 -3.00
CA PRO A 150 5.21 -11.67 -3.53
C PRO A 150 4.36 -11.63 -4.81
N LYS A 151 4.92 -12.12 -5.92
CA LYS A 151 4.29 -12.08 -7.24
C LYS A 151 4.19 -13.44 -7.92
N LEU A 152 5.19 -14.32 -7.73
CA LEU A 152 5.20 -15.65 -8.34
C LEU A 152 5.13 -16.72 -7.25
N PHE A 153 4.16 -17.63 -7.36
CA PHE A 153 3.81 -18.62 -6.33
C PHE A 153 3.83 -20.02 -6.92
N LYS A 154 4.56 -20.94 -6.31
CA LYS A 154 4.59 -22.35 -6.71
C LYS A 154 3.24 -23.02 -6.43
N ARG A 155 2.49 -23.37 -7.47
CA ARG A 155 1.10 -23.82 -7.37
C ARG A 155 0.89 -25.02 -6.41
N VAL A 156 1.81 -25.98 -6.42
CA VAL A 156 1.69 -27.18 -5.56
C VAL A 156 1.79 -26.90 -4.07
N ARG A 157 2.25 -25.72 -3.65
CA ARG A 157 2.30 -25.29 -2.25
C ARG A 157 0.94 -24.85 -1.72
N THR A 158 -0.08 -24.77 -2.57
CA THR A 158 -1.46 -24.42 -2.19
C THR A 158 -1.55 -23.14 -1.36
N PHE A 159 -0.86 -22.08 -1.79
CA PHE A 159 -0.93 -20.77 -1.15
C PHE A 159 -2.37 -20.28 -1.07
N ARG A 160 -2.73 -19.69 0.07
CA ARG A 160 -4.04 -19.10 0.28
C ARG A 160 -3.88 -17.66 0.78
N TRP A 161 -4.57 -16.78 0.10
CA TRP A 161 -4.72 -15.40 0.53
C TRP A 161 -5.65 -15.30 1.73
N GLN A 162 -5.33 -14.40 2.66
CA GLN A 162 -6.06 -14.14 3.90
C GLN A 162 -6.20 -12.64 4.10
N GLY A 163 -7.36 -12.19 4.59
CA GLY A 163 -7.70 -10.79 4.78
C GLY A 163 -8.58 -10.23 3.67
N ALA A 164 -9.68 -9.57 4.05
CA ALA A 164 -10.65 -9.02 3.10
C ALA A 164 -10.07 -7.85 2.29
N ILE A 165 -9.14 -7.10 2.89
CA ILE A 165 -8.37 -6.00 2.27
C ILE A 165 -6.91 -6.13 2.68
N HIS A 166 -5.99 -5.62 1.86
CA HIS A 166 -4.54 -5.75 2.06
C HIS A 166 -4.14 -7.20 2.39
N GLU A 167 -4.64 -8.11 1.59
CA GLU A 167 -4.53 -9.56 1.79
C GLU A 167 -3.08 -10.04 1.77
N GLN A 168 -2.80 -11.07 2.55
CA GLN A 168 -1.48 -11.71 2.67
C GLN A 168 -1.57 -13.22 2.48
N VAL A 169 -0.44 -13.84 2.19
CA VAL A 169 -0.32 -15.29 2.06
C VAL A 169 0.26 -15.89 3.34
N GLY A 170 -0.51 -16.78 3.96
CA GLY A 170 -0.16 -17.41 5.24
C GLY A 170 0.60 -18.73 5.06
N LEU A 171 1.90 -18.70 4.71
CA LEU A 171 2.81 -19.85 4.71
C LEU A 171 4.22 -19.38 5.03
N ASN A 172 5.09 -20.35 5.36
CA ASN A 172 6.53 -20.12 5.52
C ASN A 172 7.27 -20.70 4.28
N PRO A 173 7.33 -19.97 3.14
CA PRO A 173 7.91 -20.44 1.88
C PRO A 173 9.42 -20.26 1.83
N VAL A 174 10.08 -21.00 0.91
CA VAL A 174 11.41 -20.64 0.43
C VAL A 174 11.25 -19.49 -0.57
N ILE A 175 11.76 -18.31 -0.21
CA ILE A 175 11.60 -17.07 -0.96
C ILE A 175 12.87 -16.78 -1.77
N TYR A 176 12.69 -16.28 -2.97
CA TYR A 176 13.71 -15.65 -3.79
C TYR A 176 13.33 -14.20 -4.09
N ASP A 177 14.19 -13.27 -3.69
CA ASP A 177 14.04 -11.85 -4.00
C ASP A 177 14.72 -11.57 -5.34
N SER A 178 13.94 -11.14 -6.33
CA SER A 178 14.44 -10.85 -7.67
C SER A 178 14.62 -9.35 -7.89
N ASP A 179 15.47 -8.98 -8.84
CA ASP A 179 15.67 -7.58 -9.28
C ASP A 179 14.62 -7.12 -10.31
N ILE A 180 13.56 -7.91 -10.55
CA ILE A 180 12.49 -7.53 -11.47
C ILE A 180 11.66 -6.43 -10.84
N GLU A 181 11.48 -5.34 -11.58
CA GLU A 181 10.65 -4.20 -11.17
C GLU A 181 9.31 -4.23 -11.92
N ILE A 182 8.23 -4.19 -11.16
CA ILE A 182 6.87 -4.03 -11.65
C ILE A 182 6.51 -2.57 -11.49
N ILE A 183 6.18 -1.91 -12.60
CA ILE A 183 5.83 -0.50 -12.62
C ILE A 183 4.34 -0.36 -12.34
N HIS A 184 3.98 0.26 -11.22
CA HIS A 184 2.60 0.59 -10.87
C HIS A 184 2.15 1.85 -11.60
N MET A 185 1.09 1.76 -12.39
CA MET A 185 0.57 2.85 -13.24
C MET A 185 -0.96 2.95 -13.15
N PRO A 186 -1.53 3.26 -11.99
CA PRO A 186 -2.98 3.42 -11.83
C PRO A 186 -3.47 4.68 -12.55
N GLU A 187 -4.68 4.65 -13.08
CA GLU A 187 -5.38 5.85 -13.57
C GLU A 187 -6.34 6.42 -12.52
N ASN A 188 -6.82 5.59 -11.60
CA ASN A 188 -7.73 6.00 -10.55
C ASN A 188 -7.08 5.75 -9.18
N ASN A 189 -7.27 6.69 -8.26
CA ASN A 189 -6.90 6.48 -6.88
C ASN A 189 -7.97 5.60 -6.20
N HIS A 190 -7.55 4.47 -5.63
CA HIS A 190 -8.45 3.52 -4.94
C HIS A 190 -8.74 3.90 -3.47
N LYS A 191 -8.29 5.08 -3.01
CA LYS A 191 -8.41 5.57 -1.64
C LYS A 191 -9.82 5.44 -1.05
N ASP A 192 -10.83 5.88 -1.82
CA ASP A 192 -12.22 5.90 -1.35
C ASP A 192 -12.76 4.48 -1.07
N ARG A 193 -12.31 3.49 -1.86
CA ARG A 193 -12.67 2.09 -1.70
C ARG A 193 -12.09 1.51 -0.42
N ASP A 194 -10.82 1.76 -0.15
CA ASP A 194 -10.09 1.17 0.97
C ASP A 194 -10.53 1.83 2.29
N LEU A 195 -10.68 3.16 2.33
CA LEU A 195 -11.26 3.88 3.48
C LEU A 195 -12.69 3.43 3.78
N ALA A 196 -13.53 3.24 2.74
CA ALA A 196 -14.90 2.73 2.93
C ALA A 196 -14.92 1.28 3.47
N ALA A 197 -13.97 0.43 3.05
CA ALA A 197 -13.84 -0.92 3.57
C ALA A 197 -13.42 -0.92 5.05
N PHE A 198 -12.44 -0.11 5.45
CA PHE A 198 -12.04 0.08 6.85
C PHE A 198 -13.18 0.63 7.70
N ALA A 199 -13.90 1.64 7.21
CA ALA A 199 -15.05 2.23 7.90
C ALA A 199 -16.14 1.18 8.19
N ARG A 200 -16.44 0.31 7.20
CA ARG A 200 -17.40 -0.79 7.37
C ARG A 200 -16.91 -1.80 8.39
N MET A 201 -15.66 -2.29 8.31
CA MET A 201 -15.08 -3.24 9.27
C MET A 201 -15.12 -2.67 10.69
N SER A 202 -14.84 -1.37 10.85
CA SER A 202 -14.89 -0.66 12.13
C SER A 202 -16.31 -0.59 12.68
N ALA A 203 -17.31 -0.31 11.83
CA ALA A 203 -18.73 -0.25 12.21
C ALA A 203 -19.29 -1.64 12.59
N GLU A 204 -18.79 -2.70 12.00
CA GLU A 204 -19.11 -4.09 12.32
C GLU A 204 -18.41 -4.58 13.62
N GLY A 205 -17.59 -3.74 14.24
CA GLY A 205 -16.86 -4.07 15.47
C GLY A 205 -15.69 -5.02 15.25
N VAL A 206 -15.17 -5.13 14.03
CA VAL A 206 -14.00 -5.97 13.72
C VAL A 206 -12.76 -5.35 14.37
N ARG A 207 -12.09 -6.13 15.23
CA ARG A 207 -10.78 -5.74 15.76
C ARG A 207 -9.72 -5.90 14.67
N LEU A 208 -9.22 -4.79 14.16
CA LEU A 208 -8.09 -4.81 13.23
C LEU A 208 -6.81 -5.26 13.95
N ASP A 209 -6.03 -6.14 13.32
CA ASP A 209 -4.69 -6.48 13.79
C ASP A 209 -3.73 -5.28 13.69
N LYS A 210 -2.51 -5.43 14.20
CA LYS A 210 -1.49 -4.35 14.22
C LYS A 210 -1.27 -3.77 12.82
N ARG A 211 -1.16 -4.63 11.81
CA ARG A 211 -0.86 -4.23 10.44
C ARG A 211 -2.03 -3.45 9.81
N LEU A 212 -3.24 -3.99 9.86
CA LEU A 212 -4.42 -3.32 9.29
C LEU A 212 -4.77 -2.03 10.06
N HIS A 213 -4.53 -2.00 11.39
CA HIS A 213 -4.68 -0.79 12.19
C HIS A 213 -3.74 0.34 11.73
N ASN A 214 -2.44 0.03 11.52
CA ASN A 214 -1.47 0.98 11.00
C ASN A 214 -1.84 1.45 9.59
N ILE A 215 -2.21 0.53 8.68
CA ILE A 215 -2.62 0.87 7.31
C ILE A 215 -3.83 1.82 7.34
N TYR A 216 -4.85 1.56 8.16
CA TYR A 216 -6.01 2.45 8.27
C TYR A 216 -5.62 3.85 8.73
N ALA A 217 -4.76 3.95 9.76
CA ALA A 217 -4.27 5.24 10.24
C ALA A 217 -3.49 6.00 9.14
N ARG A 218 -2.63 5.30 8.38
CA ARG A 218 -1.87 5.87 7.27
C ARG A 218 -2.76 6.34 6.13
N GLU A 219 -3.69 5.51 5.67
CA GLU A 219 -4.65 5.86 4.62
C GLU A 219 -5.42 7.14 4.97
N LEU A 220 -5.84 7.29 6.22
CA LEU A 220 -6.49 8.51 6.68
C LEU A 220 -5.58 9.74 6.57
N PHE A 221 -4.29 9.64 6.94
CA PHE A 221 -3.38 10.78 6.88
C PHE A 221 -2.96 11.13 5.46
N ILE A 222 -2.76 10.14 4.60
CA ILE A 222 -2.29 10.32 3.21
C ILE A 222 -3.42 10.80 2.29
N SER A 223 -4.64 10.26 2.46
CA SER A 223 -5.71 10.47 1.49
C SER A 223 -7.08 10.78 2.08
N GLY A 224 -7.25 10.66 3.41
CA GLY A 224 -8.52 10.86 4.08
C GLY A 224 -8.97 12.32 4.09
N GLU A 225 -10.25 12.53 3.83
CA GLU A 225 -10.91 13.81 3.95
C GLU A 225 -11.53 13.99 5.34
N LYS A 226 -12.03 15.19 5.65
CA LYS A 226 -12.65 15.48 6.94
C LYS A 226 -13.68 14.42 7.36
N GLN A 227 -14.52 13.97 6.44
CA GLN A 227 -15.59 13.01 6.74
C GLN A 227 -15.03 11.63 7.13
N ASP A 228 -13.93 11.20 6.51
CA ASP A 228 -13.30 9.91 6.82
C ASP A 228 -12.74 9.89 8.24
N PHE A 229 -12.10 10.98 8.67
CA PHE A 229 -11.65 11.14 10.06
C PHE A 229 -12.81 11.15 11.06
N LEU A 230 -13.93 11.80 10.71
CA LEU A 230 -15.11 11.82 11.59
C LEU A 230 -15.74 10.42 11.73
N VAL A 231 -15.78 9.64 10.64
CA VAL A 231 -16.26 8.25 10.66
C VAL A 231 -15.32 7.36 11.46
N ALA A 232 -14.01 7.52 11.32
CA ALA A 232 -12.99 6.73 12.02
C ALA A 232 -12.85 7.09 13.52
N ARG A 233 -13.36 8.24 13.94
CA ARG A 233 -13.15 8.83 15.28
C ARG A 233 -13.36 7.85 16.42
N ASP A 234 -14.51 7.21 16.47
CA ASP A 234 -14.87 6.34 17.59
C ASP A 234 -14.03 5.06 17.63
N PHE A 235 -13.71 4.48 16.47
CA PHE A 235 -12.81 3.33 16.38
C PHE A 235 -11.43 3.65 16.99
N PHE A 236 -10.81 4.76 16.58
CA PHE A 236 -9.48 5.11 17.10
C PHE A 236 -9.52 5.61 18.55
N ARG A 237 -10.61 6.20 19.01
CA ARG A 237 -10.83 6.51 20.45
C ARG A 237 -10.87 5.25 21.31
N VAL A 238 -11.49 4.17 20.82
CA VAL A 238 -11.47 2.85 21.48
C VAL A 238 -10.06 2.26 21.44
N SER A 239 -9.38 2.31 20.28
CA SER A 239 -8.01 1.84 20.14
C SER A 239 -7.03 2.51 21.12
N CYS A 240 -7.18 3.81 21.38
CA CYS A 240 -6.35 4.54 22.35
C CYS A 240 -6.48 4.04 23.81
N LYS A 241 -7.48 3.21 24.12
CA LYS A 241 -7.76 2.64 25.44
C LYS A 241 -7.55 1.14 25.50
N ASP A 242 -7.26 0.49 24.38
CA ASP A 242 -7.07 -0.96 24.30
C ASP A 242 -5.66 -1.33 24.81
N GLU A 243 -5.59 -1.84 26.03
CA GLU A 243 -4.34 -2.25 26.70
C GLU A 243 -3.60 -3.40 25.99
N ALA A 244 -4.28 -4.10 25.08
CA ALA A 244 -3.66 -5.15 24.27
C ALA A 244 -2.95 -4.61 23.01
N ARG A 245 -2.96 -3.27 22.77
CA ARG A 245 -2.20 -2.62 21.69
C ARG A 245 -0.84 -2.16 22.18
N SER A 246 0.14 -2.19 21.30
CA SER A 246 1.47 -1.64 21.56
C SER A 246 1.43 -0.12 21.73
N VAL A 247 2.49 0.44 22.30
CA VAL A 247 2.64 1.90 22.45
C VAL A 247 2.58 2.60 21.10
N ASP A 248 3.18 2.01 20.06
CA ASP A 248 3.16 2.56 18.69
C ASP A 248 1.74 2.62 18.14
N GLU A 249 0.96 1.51 18.25
CA GLU A 249 -0.44 1.48 17.80
C GLU A 249 -1.30 2.51 18.55
N ILE A 250 -1.04 2.71 19.85
CA ILE A 250 -1.74 3.73 20.65
C ILE A 250 -1.35 5.15 20.21
N LYS A 251 -0.06 5.37 19.88
CA LYS A 251 0.44 6.66 19.38
C LYS A 251 -0.20 6.99 18.01
N GLU A 252 -0.22 6.03 17.07
CA GLU A 252 -0.90 6.15 15.78
C GLU A 252 -2.40 6.46 15.93
N ALA A 253 -3.08 5.69 16.80
CA ALA A 253 -4.50 5.91 17.09
C ALA A 253 -4.76 7.29 17.68
N ALA A 254 -3.88 7.78 18.54
CA ALA A 254 -4.02 9.10 19.16
C ALA A 254 -3.82 10.24 18.16
N CYS A 255 -2.96 10.08 17.14
CA CYS A 255 -2.83 11.04 16.03
C CYS A 255 -4.15 11.15 15.25
N VAL A 256 -4.76 10.02 14.87
CA VAL A 256 -6.05 10.02 14.16
C VAL A 256 -7.16 10.61 15.04
N ALA A 257 -7.24 10.20 16.32
CA ALA A 257 -8.24 10.70 17.24
C ALA A 257 -8.11 12.21 17.48
N ALA A 258 -6.87 12.73 17.56
CA ALA A 258 -6.61 14.18 17.69
C ALA A 258 -7.10 14.94 16.45
N ARG A 259 -6.68 14.51 15.23
CA ARG A 259 -7.12 15.15 13.98
C ARG A 259 -8.65 15.10 13.83
N ALA A 260 -9.27 13.97 14.10
CA ALA A 260 -10.72 13.84 14.07
C ALA A 260 -11.42 14.78 15.07
N ALA A 261 -10.88 14.94 16.29
CA ALA A 261 -11.42 15.85 17.30
C ALA A 261 -11.27 17.32 16.87
N ARG A 262 -10.10 17.75 16.35
CA ARG A 262 -9.92 19.10 15.82
C ARG A 262 -10.90 19.38 14.69
N LEU A 263 -11.03 18.48 13.71
CA LEU A 263 -11.96 18.63 12.59
C LEU A 263 -13.44 18.67 13.01
N ALA A 264 -13.77 18.06 14.16
CA ALA A 264 -15.09 18.12 14.79
C ALA A 264 -15.30 19.39 15.63
N GLY A 265 -14.26 20.20 15.88
CA GLY A 265 -14.30 21.36 16.75
C GLY A 265 -14.28 21.02 18.26
N ASP A 266 -13.91 19.79 18.62
CA ASP A 266 -13.85 19.29 20.01
C ASP A 266 -12.44 19.52 20.58
N ALA A 267 -12.23 20.70 21.15
CA ALA A 267 -10.94 21.12 21.68
C ALA A 267 -10.47 20.29 22.88
N GLU A 268 -11.39 19.78 23.69
CA GLU A 268 -11.07 18.99 24.90
C GLU A 268 -10.50 17.63 24.49
N ASP A 269 -11.21 16.89 23.62
CA ASP A 269 -10.73 15.61 23.10
C ASP A 269 -9.44 15.80 22.26
N PHE A 270 -9.35 16.89 21.47
CA PHE A 270 -8.14 17.21 20.72
C PHE A 270 -6.91 17.29 21.63
N LEU A 271 -6.96 18.18 22.62
CA LEU A 271 -5.83 18.38 23.53
C LEU A 271 -5.49 17.11 24.33
N LYS A 272 -6.50 16.34 24.74
CA LYS A 272 -6.29 15.08 25.43
C LYS A 272 -5.46 14.08 24.60
N TYR A 273 -5.76 13.93 23.31
CA TYR A 273 -5.00 13.01 22.45
C TYR A 273 -3.68 13.62 21.99
N ALA A 274 -3.61 14.92 21.73
CA ALA A 274 -2.38 15.62 21.43
C ALA A 274 -1.35 15.47 22.55
N LEU A 275 -1.75 15.73 23.81
CA LEU A 275 -0.89 15.54 24.98
C LEU A 275 -0.44 14.09 25.18
N LYS A 276 -1.26 13.12 24.80
CA LYS A 276 -0.88 11.70 24.86
C LYS A 276 0.29 11.39 23.94
N VAL A 277 0.28 11.94 22.71
CA VAL A 277 1.35 11.75 21.73
C VAL A 277 2.60 12.53 22.14
N THR A 278 2.46 13.79 22.54
CA THR A 278 3.62 14.63 22.94
C THR A 278 4.34 14.09 24.16
N ALA A 279 3.63 13.43 25.09
CA ALA A 279 4.22 12.77 26.25
C ALA A 279 5.06 11.51 25.88
N CYS A 280 4.90 10.99 24.65
CA CYS A 280 5.63 9.84 24.09
C CYS A 280 6.55 10.27 22.94
N GLU A 281 7.41 11.23 23.14
CA GLU A 281 8.40 11.78 22.17
C GLU A 281 7.79 12.54 20.98
N GLY A 282 6.46 12.72 20.93
CA GLY A 282 5.82 13.44 19.83
C GLY A 282 5.95 12.74 18.47
N CYS A 283 5.46 13.39 17.42
CA CYS A 283 5.69 13.05 16.00
C CYS A 283 5.25 14.24 15.14
N ALA A 284 5.65 14.25 13.88
CA ALA A 284 5.37 15.36 12.97
C ALA A 284 3.87 15.55 12.72
N GLU A 285 3.08 14.46 12.65
CA GLU A 285 1.64 14.52 12.49
C GLU A 285 0.99 15.34 13.59
N ILE A 286 1.33 15.09 14.87
CA ILE A 286 0.71 15.80 15.98
C ILE A 286 1.21 17.25 16.06
N CYS A 287 2.47 17.51 15.67
CA CYS A 287 2.97 18.87 15.57
C CYS A 287 2.19 19.67 14.51
N CYS A 288 1.92 19.08 13.34
CA CYS A 288 1.08 19.72 12.34
C CYS A 288 -0.35 19.97 12.84
N GLU A 289 -0.95 19.03 13.56
CA GLU A 289 -2.30 19.19 14.10
C GLU A 289 -2.37 20.29 15.20
N LEU A 290 -1.33 20.42 16.02
CA LEU A 290 -1.20 21.52 17.00
C LEU A 290 -0.98 22.86 16.30
N GLY A 291 -0.16 22.89 15.24
CA GLY A 291 0.00 24.08 14.40
C GLY A 291 -1.30 24.57 13.81
N GLU A 292 -2.10 23.66 13.21
CA GLU A 292 -3.43 23.96 12.68
C GLU A 292 -4.38 24.46 13.79
N PHE A 293 -4.37 23.79 14.95
CA PHE A 293 -5.25 24.12 16.08
C PHE A 293 -4.99 25.55 16.59
N TYR A 294 -3.73 25.99 16.71
CA TYR A 294 -3.39 27.33 17.14
C TYR A 294 -3.61 28.36 16.03
N LEU A 295 -3.31 28.03 14.78
CA LEU A 295 -3.57 28.91 13.63
C LEU A 295 -5.08 29.22 13.47
N GLU A 296 -5.95 28.21 13.61
CA GLU A 296 -7.40 28.40 13.63
C GLU A 296 -7.87 29.35 14.73
N ARG A 297 -7.12 29.46 15.83
CA ARG A 297 -7.41 30.33 17.00
C ARG A 297 -6.68 31.67 16.93
N LYS A 298 -5.95 31.93 15.84
CA LYS A 298 -5.16 33.15 15.63
C LYS A 298 -4.03 33.34 16.66
N ASP A 299 -3.57 32.27 17.26
CA ASP A 299 -2.37 32.21 18.06
C ASP A 299 -1.20 31.80 17.14
N ILE A 300 -0.71 32.81 16.41
CA ILE A 300 0.22 32.58 15.30
C ILE A 300 1.59 32.18 15.82
N ASP A 301 2.02 32.72 16.96
CA ASP A 301 3.32 32.41 17.55
C ASP A 301 3.41 30.95 17.98
N GLU A 302 2.39 30.43 18.63
CA GLU A 302 2.30 28.99 18.96
C GLU A 302 2.16 28.12 17.69
N ALA A 303 1.40 28.56 16.69
CA ALA A 303 1.29 27.83 15.43
C ALA A 303 2.64 27.69 14.74
N ILE A 304 3.46 28.77 14.69
CA ILE A 304 4.83 28.75 14.14
C ILE A 304 5.68 27.73 14.87
N LEU A 305 5.67 27.74 16.21
CA LEU A 305 6.45 26.82 17.03
C LEU A 305 6.14 25.36 16.68
N TRP A 306 4.85 25.02 16.58
CA TRP A 306 4.45 23.65 16.31
C TRP A 306 4.73 23.20 14.87
N PHE A 307 4.47 24.05 13.88
CA PHE A 307 4.86 23.72 12.49
C PHE A 307 6.38 23.60 12.32
N TYR A 308 7.15 24.46 13.02
CA TYR A 308 8.61 24.34 13.03
C TYR A 308 9.09 23.00 13.61
N ASN A 309 8.51 22.59 14.74
CA ASN A 309 8.80 21.29 15.34
C ASN A 309 8.45 20.14 14.39
N GLY A 310 7.33 20.24 13.65
CA GLY A 310 6.93 19.26 12.64
C GLY A 310 7.94 19.17 11.48
N ALA A 311 8.48 20.31 11.02
CA ALA A 311 9.38 20.34 9.87
C ALA A 311 10.83 19.92 10.22
N TYR A 312 11.30 20.18 11.45
CA TYR A 312 12.73 20.13 11.75
C TYR A 312 13.13 19.32 12.98
N GLU A 313 12.19 19.05 13.90
CA GLU A 313 12.54 18.49 15.22
C GLU A 313 11.88 17.13 15.46
N THR A 314 10.95 16.69 14.59
CA THR A 314 10.22 15.43 14.78
C THR A 314 10.11 14.63 13.48
N GLU A 315 10.01 13.31 13.62
CA GLU A 315 9.80 12.41 12.49
C GLU A 315 8.30 12.09 12.30
N SER A 316 7.92 11.79 11.06
CA SER A 316 6.59 11.28 10.75
C SER A 316 6.49 9.79 11.07
N ILE A 317 5.33 9.34 11.53
CA ILE A 317 5.04 7.92 11.80
C ILE A 317 3.95 7.35 10.86
N LEU A 318 3.13 8.22 10.26
CA LEU A 318 2.02 7.83 9.37
C LEU A 318 2.22 8.33 7.94
N ASP A 319 2.51 9.62 7.77
CA ASP A 319 2.67 10.27 6.47
C ASP A 319 3.95 11.10 6.43
N ILE A 320 4.87 10.77 5.50
CA ILE A 320 6.17 11.43 5.37
C ILE A 320 6.03 12.94 5.09
N HIS A 321 4.96 13.36 4.44
CA HIS A 321 4.65 14.77 4.19
C HIS A 321 4.43 15.57 5.46
N SER A 322 4.08 14.91 6.57
CA SER A 322 3.91 15.56 7.90
C SER A 322 5.23 16.06 8.49
N SER A 323 6.39 15.53 8.08
CA SER A 323 7.73 16.05 8.42
C SER A 323 8.40 16.78 7.23
N GLY A 324 7.63 17.08 6.19
CA GLY A 324 8.12 17.67 4.95
C GLY A 324 7.38 18.94 4.54
N ASP A 325 6.73 18.89 3.40
CA ASP A 325 6.09 20.05 2.79
C ASP A 325 4.84 20.55 3.56
N VAL A 326 4.14 19.67 4.31
CA VAL A 326 2.94 20.06 5.06
C VAL A 326 3.24 21.11 6.13
N PRO A 327 4.17 20.92 7.08
CA PRO A 327 4.49 21.95 8.08
C PRO A 327 5.17 23.17 7.47
N LEU A 328 5.94 23.05 6.37
CA LEU A 328 6.50 24.21 5.67
C LEU A 328 5.41 25.11 5.09
N LYS A 329 4.38 24.53 4.48
CA LYS A 329 3.17 25.26 4.05
C LYS A 329 2.43 25.89 5.23
N GLY A 330 2.43 25.23 6.39
CA GLY A 330 1.89 25.77 7.65
C GLY A 330 2.63 27.02 8.09
N LEU A 331 3.98 26.99 8.09
CA LEU A 331 4.82 28.14 8.40
C LEU A 331 4.58 29.30 7.43
N ALA A 332 4.52 29.03 6.13
CA ALA A 332 4.20 30.05 5.13
C ALA A 332 2.87 30.77 5.45
N ARG A 333 1.82 30.02 5.75
CA ARG A 333 0.53 30.62 6.15
C ARG A 333 0.60 31.47 7.41
N CYS A 334 1.38 31.03 8.41
CA CYS A 334 1.58 31.80 9.62
C CYS A 334 2.27 33.15 9.34
N TYR A 335 3.32 33.16 8.52
CA TYR A 335 4.04 34.39 8.18
C TYR A 335 3.23 35.32 7.28
N HIS A 336 2.36 34.81 6.40
CA HIS A 336 1.36 35.63 5.71
C HIS A 336 0.38 36.32 6.66
N GLU A 337 -0.12 35.61 7.68
CA GLU A 337 -0.99 36.20 8.71
C GLU A 337 -0.28 37.34 9.51
N LEU A 338 1.05 37.23 9.68
CA LEU A 338 1.86 38.28 10.31
C LEU A 338 2.24 39.43 9.37
N GLY A 339 1.91 39.34 8.07
CA GLY A 339 2.30 40.28 7.03
C GLY A 339 3.80 40.24 6.67
N ASN A 340 4.49 39.18 7.01
CA ASN A 340 5.89 38.97 6.66
C ASN A 340 6.00 38.14 5.36
N GLU A 341 5.78 38.83 4.23
CA GLU A 341 5.72 38.21 2.91
C GLU A 341 7.10 37.60 2.48
N GLU A 342 8.21 38.17 2.94
CA GLU A 342 9.54 37.64 2.63
C GLU A 342 9.73 36.23 3.23
N GLN A 343 9.39 36.10 4.51
CA GLN A 343 9.51 34.82 5.19
C GLN A 343 8.47 33.79 4.70
N ALA A 344 7.27 34.26 4.38
CA ALA A 344 6.23 33.42 3.80
C ALA A 344 6.69 32.81 2.47
N ALA A 345 7.21 33.65 1.55
CA ALA A 345 7.73 33.20 0.26
C ALA A 345 8.92 32.24 0.40
N ALA A 346 9.79 32.44 1.39
CA ALA A 346 10.89 31.51 1.66
C ALA A 346 10.41 30.11 2.06
N TYR A 347 9.37 30.02 2.89
CA TYR A 347 8.79 28.73 3.29
C TYR A 347 7.94 28.09 2.18
N GLU A 348 7.26 28.87 1.33
CA GLU A 348 6.58 28.36 0.13
C GLU A 348 7.58 27.74 -0.85
N GLN A 349 8.72 28.41 -1.06
CA GLN A 349 9.79 27.87 -1.89
C GLN A 349 10.35 26.58 -1.29
N ALA A 350 10.66 26.56 0.01
CA ALA A 350 11.16 25.36 0.69
C ALA A 350 10.16 24.19 0.59
N ALA A 351 8.85 24.45 0.71
CA ALA A 351 7.82 23.44 0.55
C ALA A 351 7.74 22.91 -0.90
N SER A 352 7.93 23.77 -1.91
CA SER A 352 7.93 23.38 -3.32
C SER A 352 9.18 22.59 -3.75
N GLU A 353 10.30 22.83 -3.11
CA GLU A 353 11.58 22.16 -3.35
C GLU A 353 11.74 20.90 -2.52
N TRP A 354 10.84 20.66 -1.57
CA TRP A 354 10.91 19.46 -0.75
C TRP A 354 10.59 18.21 -1.57
N HIS A 355 11.41 17.20 -1.43
CA HIS A 355 11.24 15.90 -2.06
C HIS A 355 11.35 14.81 -1.00
N VAL A 356 10.63 13.70 -1.22
CA VAL A 356 10.78 12.53 -0.37
C VAL A 356 12.25 12.08 -0.37
N PRO A 357 12.88 11.90 0.81
CA PRO A 357 14.26 11.45 0.88
C PRO A 357 14.46 10.13 0.14
N GLU A 358 15.51 10.05 -0.69
CA GLU A 358 15.92 8.76 -1.29
C GLU A 358 16.41 7.84 -0.16
N THR A 359 15.77 6.67 -0.02
CA THR A 359 16.12 5.63 0.97
C THR A 359 17.13 4.65 0.42
#